data_710189ef595c1e766bb6fb37a5508438
#
_entry.id   710189ef595c1e766bb6fb37a5508438
#
_cell.length_a   1.000
_cell.length_b   1.000
_cell.length_c   1.000
_cell.angle_alpha   90.00
_cell.angle_beta   90.00
_cell.angle_gamma   90.00
#
_symmetry.space_group_name_H-M   'P 1'
#
loop_
_entity.id
_entity.type
_entity.pdbx_description
1 polymer ?
#
loop_
_entity_poly.entity_id
_entity_poly.type
_entity_poly.pdbx_seq_one_letter_code
_entity_poly.pdbx_strand_id
1 'polypeptide(L)'
;VCQETGTGYCIVRPAGLNDEWPAGSRPFFSQGDVAVGRINRRDLATILVDVLSTPEATGKTFETIGVAGYPKQRSLGPALARLYKDSDAAKEAPDEDVLFATYAALQQLLPGERQDAAALAMGQTYEQLDNGETGRLGERGAEDAESAAPKPSS
;
A
#
# COMPACT_ATOMS: atom_id res chain seq x y z
N VAL A 1 8.17 20.80 -9.89
CA VAL A 1 7.88 22.18 -9.45
C VAL A 1 8.38 22.40 -8.03
N CYS A 2 7.95 21.62 -7.00
CA CYS A 2 8.40 21.84 -5.62
C CYS A 2 9.91 21.67 -5.43
N GLN A 3 10.54 20.73 -6.12
CA GLN A 3 12.00 20.53 -6.08
C GLN A 3 12.78 21.71 -6.68
N GLU A 4 12.26 22.30 -7.75
CA GLU A 4 12.88 23.44 -8.43
C GLU A 4 12.75 24.74 -7.64
N THR A 5 11.68 24.91 -6.87
CA THR A 5 11.42 26.10 -6.06
C THR A 5 12.02 26.03 -4.65
N GLY A 6 12.62 24.91 -4.25
CA GLY A 6 13.12 24.68 -2.90
C GLY A 6 12.02 24.58 -1.83
N THR A 7 10.76 24.46 -2.25
CA THR A 7 9.63 24.30 -1.32
C THR A 7 9.64 22.89 -0.77
N GLY A 8 9.57 22.75 0.54
CA GLY A 8 9.40 21.44 1.19
C GLY A 8 8.11 20.76 0.75
N TYR A 9 8.16 19.47 0.48
CA TYR A 9 7.01 18.67 0.10
C TYR A 9 7.02 17.32 0.81
N CYS A 10 5.86 16.69 0.86
CA CYS A 10 5.67 15.31 1.25
C CYS A 10 4.52 14.73 0.40
N ILE A 11 4.70 13.56 -0.18
CA ILE A 11 3.68 12.88 -0.96
C ILE A 11 3.26 11.63 -0.21
N VAL A 12 2.01 11.63 0.26
CA VAL A 12 1.40 10.50 0.96
C VAL A 12 0.49 9.76 -0.01
N ARG A 13 0.77 8.49 -0.24
CA ARG A 13 0.04 7.59 -1.14
C ARG A 13 -0.71 6.55 -0.31
N PRO A 14 -1.99 6.76 0.02
CA PRO A 14 -2.76 5.73 0.73
C PRO A 14 -3.02 4.54 -0.21
N ALA A 15 -3.00 3.34 0.35
CA ALA A 15 -3.55 2.16 -0.30
C ALA A 15 -5.09 2.20 -0.27
N GLY A 16 -5.79 1.07 -0.32
CA GLY A 16 -7.25 1.05 -0.37
C GLY A 16 -7.91 1.86 0.76
N LEU A 17 -8.75 2.85 0.41
CA LEU A 17 -9.52 3.64 1.37
C LEU A 17 -10.82 2.92 1.73
N ASN A 18 -11.07 2.69 3.02
CA ASN A 18 -12.29 2.04 3.47
C ASN A 18 -12.72 2.59 4.83
N ASP A 19 -13.94 3.14 4.91
CA ASP A 19 -14.49 3.72 6.14
C ASP A 19 -14.90 2.66 7.16
N GLU A 20 -15.12 1.42 6.73
CA GLU A 20 -15.39 0.28 7.60
C GLU A 20 -14.11 -0.33 8.18
N TRP A 21 -12.93 0.04 7.65
CA TRP A 21 -11.66 -0.38 8.22
C TRP A 21 -11.52 0.20 9.63
N PRO A 22 -11.03 -0.59 10.60
CA PRO A 22 -10.96 -0.15 11.99
C PRO A 22 -10.23 1.19 12.12
N ALA A 23 -10.95 2.22 12.57
CA ALA A 23 -10.35 3.51 12.87
C ALA A 23 -9.42 3.40 14.08
N GLY A 24 -8.37 4.21 14.08
CA GLY A 24 -7.35 4.13 15.11
C GLY A 24 -6.31 3.05 14.88
N SER A 25 -6.26 2.49 13.68
CA SER A 25 -5.24 1.56 13.26
C SER A 25 -3.85 2.19 13.31
N ARG A 26 -2.84 1.35 13.56
CA ARG A 26 -1.45 1.81 13.53
C ARG A 26 -1.04 2.08 12.08
N PRO A 27 -0.57 3.29 11.73
CA PRO A 27 -0.05 3.55 10.40
C PRO A 27 1.24 2.76 10.15
N PHE A 28 1.34 2.17 8.99
CA PHE A 28 2.54 1.56 8.44
C PHE A 28 2.92 2.32 7.18
N PHE A 29 4.20 2.56 7.00
CA PHE A 29 4.74 3.31 5.86
C PHE A 29 5.71 2.45 5.08
N SER A 30 5.60 2.51 3.75
CA SER A 30 6.48 1.82 2.80
C SER A 30 6.83 2.71 1.61
N GLN A 31 7.77 2.26 0.80
CA GLN A 31 8.16 2.88 -0.47
C GLN A 31 8.37 1.77 -1.50
N GLY A 32 8.20 2.06 -2.79
CA GLY A 32 8.44 1.12 -3.88
C GLY A 32 7.19 0.41 -4.41
N ASP A 33 6.02 0.98 -4.21
CA ASP A 33 4.72 0.44 -4.67
C ASP A 33 4.39 -0.97 -4.11
N VAL A 34 4.81 -1.21 -2.87
CA VAL A 34 4.61 -2.50 -2.18
C VAL A 34 3.47 -2.51 -1.17
N ALA A 35 2.82 -1.36 -0.93
CA ALA A 35 1.76 -1.26 0.07
C ALA A 35 0.54 -2.09 -0.33
N VAL A 36 0.23 -3.08 0.48
CA VAL A 36 -0.97 -3.90 0.36
C VAL A 36 -1.76 -3.76 1.65
N GLY A 37 -3.00 -3.30 1.55
CA GLY A 37 -3.85 -3.11 2.71
C GLY A 37 -4.86 -1.99 2.54
N ARG A 38 -5.42 -1.57 3.65
CA ARG A 38 -6.44 -0.53 3.72
C ARG A 38 -6.12 0.47 4.80
N ILE A 39 -6.71 1.64 4.68
CA ILE A 39 -6.66 2.67 5.71
C ILE A 39 -8.03 3.35 5.82
N ASN A 40 -8.46 3.60 7.04
CA ASN A 40 -9.64 4.42 7.28
C ASN A 40 -9.36 5.88 6.91
N ARG A 41 -10.31 6.55 6.26
CA ARG A 41 -10.14 7.95 5.84
C ARG A 41 -9.86 8.91 7.00
N ARG A 42 -10.38 8.61 8.21
CA ARG A 42 -10.07 9.41 9.41
C ARG A 42 -8.61 9.26 9.84
N ASP A 43 -8.07 8.03 9.77
CA ASP A 43 -6.66 7.79 10.10
C ASP A 43 -5.74 8.44 9.06
N LEU A 44 -6.10 8.37 7.77
CA LEU A 44 -5.38 9.10 6.72
C LEU A 44 -5.40 10.61 6.97
N ALA A 45 -6.55 11.19 7.31
CA ALA A 45 -6.64 12.61 7.62
C ALA A 45 -5.72 13.00 8.79
N THR A 46 -5.65 12.17 9.83
CA THR A 46 -4.72 12.37 10.95
C THR A 46 -3.27 12.35 10.48
N ILE A 47 -2.88 11.38 9.64
CA ILE A 47 -1.53 11.31 9.07
C ILE A 47 -1.19 12.56 8.27
N LEU A 48 -2.11 13.03 7.42
CA LEU A 48 -1.91 14.22 6.59
C LEU A 48 -1.70 15.49 7.43
N VAL A 49 -2.37 15.60 8.57
CA VAL A 49 -2.13 16.70 9.52
C VAL A 49 -0.79 16.55 10.24
N ASP A 50 -0.48 15.34 10.71
CA ASP A 50 0.73 15.08 11.50
C ASP A 50 2.01 15.28 10.66
N VAL A 51 2.01 14.92 9.36
CA VAL A 51 3.19 15.11 8.49
C VAL A 51 3.55 16.57 8.28
N LEU A 52 2.61 17.52 8.43
CA LEU A 52 2.88 18.95 8.31
C LEU A 52 3.85 19.45 9.40
N SER A 53 3.83 18.81 10.55
CA SER A 53 4.69 19.14 11.70
C SER A 53 5.82 18.12 11.92
N THR A 54 6.02 17.18 10.99
CA THR A 54 7.02 16.11 11.09
C THR A 54 8.13 16.34 10.07
N PRO A 55 9.29 16.92 10.47
CA PRO A 55 10.39 17.23 9.54
C PRO A 55 10.92 16.02 8.76
N GLU A 56 10.84 14.82 9.36
CA GLU A 56 11.28 13.56 8.78
C GLU A 56 10.45 13.16 7.54
N ALA A 57 9.28 13.77 7.32
CA ALA A 57 8.47 13.56 6.14
C ALA A 57 8.96 14.34 4.92
N THR A 58 9.76 15.40 5.12
CA THR A 58 10.15 16.33 4.07
C THR A 58 10.97 15.67 2.97
N GLY A 59 10.57 15.90 1.72
CA GLY A 59 11.27 15.39 0.52
C GLY A 59 11.05 13.89 0.28
N LYS A 60 9.97 13.32 0.82
CA LYS A 60 9.67 11.90 0.72
C LYS A 60 8.33 11.62 0.08
N THR A 61 8.31 10.59 -0.74
CA THR A 61 7.11 9.92 -1.25
C THR A 61 7.00 8.57 -0.60
N PHE A 62 5.85 8.25 0.01
CA PHE A 62 5.63 6.96 0.66
C PHE A 62 4.17 6.53 0.63
N GLU A 63 3.97 5.23 0.70
CA GLU A 63 2.66 4.61 0.85
C GLU A 63 2.29 4.50 2.33
N THR A 64 0.98 4.41 2.60
CA THR A 64 0.48 4.17 3.95
C THR A 64 -0.72 3.23 3.96
N ILE A 65 -0.71 2.33 4.94
CA ILE A 65 -1.83 1.46 5.30
C ILE A 65 -2.10 1.56 6.81
N GLY A 66 -3.29 1.15 7.23
CA GLY A 66 -3.66 1.01 8.63
C GLY A 66 -3.59 -0.45 9.07
N VAL A 67 -2.74 -0.77 10.04
CA VAL A 67 -2.65 -2.12 10.62
C VAL A 67 -3.47 -2.18 11.88
N ALA A 68 -4.55 -2.96 11.84
CA ALA A 68 -5.46 -3.14 12.98
C ALA A 68 -4.81 -4.02 14.07
N GLY A 69 -5.26 -3.85 15.32
CA GLY A 69 -4.82 -4.68 16.45
C GLY A 69 -3.50 -4.26 17.08
N TYR A 70 -2.85 -3.22 16.58
CA TYR A 70 -1.62 -2.68 17.14
C TYR A 70 -1.86 -1.31 17.78
N PRO A 71 -1.16 -0.98 18.88
CA PRO A 71 -1.29 0.32 19.52
C PRO A 71 -0.82 1.44 18.57
N LYS A 72 -1.53 2.56 18.60
CA LYS A 72 -1.14 3.76 17.85
C LYS A 72 0.28 4.20 18.20
N GLN A 73 0.98 4.69 17.21
CA GLN A 73 2.28 5.35 17.43
C GLN A 73 2.06 6.71 18.12
N ARG A 74 2.97 7.08 18.99
CA ARG A 74 2.95 8.40 19.64
C ARG A 74 3.44 9.51 18.71
N SER A 75 4.24 9.17 17.73
CA SER A 75 4.82 10.08 16.74
C SER A 75 5.13 9.33 15.45
N LEU A 76 4.99 9.99 14.31
CA LEU A 76 5.33 9.44 13.00
C LEU A 76 6.84 9.55 12.69
N GLY A 77 7.54 10.48 13.33
CA GLY A 77 8.94 10.78 13.05
C GLY A 77 9.86 9.55 12.97
N PRO A 78 9.89 8.67 14.00
CA PRO A 78 10.77 7.49 13.97
C PRO A 78 10.50 6.51 12.82
N ALA A 79 9.24 6.41 12.38
CA ALA A 79 8.89 5.55 11.25
C ALA A 79 9.28 6.22 9.92
N LEU A 80 9.01 7.50 9.78
CA LEU A 80 9.35 8.28 8.58
C LEU A 80 10.86 8.50 8.42
N ALA A 81 11.62 8.56 9.52
CA ALA A 81 13.08 8.67 9.48
C ALA A 81 13.76 7.47 8.79
N ARG A 82 13.10 6.31 8.74
CA ARG A 82 13.61 5.08 8.09
C ARG A 82 13.44 5.09 6.57
N LEU A 83 12.60 5.97 6.05
CA LEU A 83 12.33 6.08 4.63
C LEU A 83 13.41 6.95 3.97
N TYR A 84 13.79 6.61 2.75
CA TYR A 84 14.73 7.42 1.97
C TYR A 84 14.03 8.66 1.38
N LYS A 85 14.83 9.68 1.07
CA LYS A 85 14.35 10.86 0.34
C LYS A 85 14.27 10.54 -1.16
N ASP A 86 13.36 11.21 -1.84
CA ASP A 86 13.20 11.05 -3.28
C ASP A 86 14.48 11.42 -4.05
N SER A 87 15.27 12.36 -3.52
CA SER A 87 16.59 12.72 -4.07
C SER A 87 17.61 11.59 -4.00
N ASP A 88 17.45 10.69 -3.04
CA ASP A 88 18.39 9.61 -2.75
C ASP A 88 17.90 8.24 -3.24
N ALA A 89 16.69 8.20 -3.84
CA ALA A 89 16.04 6.97 -4.30
C ALA A 89 16.93 6.12 -5.21
N ALA A 90 17.71 6.71 -6.10
CA ALA A 90 18.62 5.98 -6.98
C ALA A 90 19.72 5.18 -6.25
N LYS A 91 20.01 5.52 -4.98
CA LYS A 91 21.05 4.89 -4.16
C LYS A 91 20.50 4.04 -3.04
N GLU A 92 19.36 4.44 -2.46
CA GLU A 92 18.82 3.90 -1.23
C GLU A 92 17.55 3.05 -1.45
N ALA A 93 16.96 3.10 -2.67
CA ALA A 93 15.82 2.24 -2.97
C ALA A 93 16.25 0.76 -2.88
N PRO A 94 15.46 -0.07 -2.19
CA PRO A 94 15.74 -1.48 -2.10
C PRO A 94 15.66 -2.14 -3.49
N ASP A 95 16.38 -3.25 -3.64
CA ASP A 95 16.32 -4.06 -4.86
C ASP A 95 14.97 -4.78 -5.01
N GLU A 96 14.74 -5.38 -6.16
CA GLU A 96 13.47 -6.02 -6.50
C GLU A 96 13.14 -7.20 -5.56
N ASP A 97 14.14 -7.95 -5.12
CA ASP A 97 13.93 -9.09 -4.21
C ASP A 97 13.44 -8.62 -2.84
N VAL A 98 13.98 -7.51 -2.32
CA VAL A 98 13.53 -6.91 -1.06
C VAL A 98 12.14 -6.32 -1.20
N LEU A 99 11.83 -5.67 -2.32
CA LEU A 99 10.49 -5.16 -2.61
C LEU A 99 9.47 -6.30 -2.66
N PHE A 100 9.77 -7.39 -3.35
CA PHE A 100 8.91 -8.56 -3.43
C PHE A 100 8.68 -9.20 -2.05
N ALA A 101 9.74 -9.38 -1.27
CA ALA A 101 9.63 -9.92 0.09
C ALA A 101 8.78 -9.02 1.00
N THR A 102 8.93 -7.70 0.86
CA THR A 102 8.13 -6.71 1.62
C THR A 102 6.65 -6.81 1.22
N TYR A 103 6.36 -6.86 -0.07
CA TYR A 103 5.01 -7.04 -0.58
C TYR A 103 4.36 -8.32 -0.04
N ALA A 104 5.07 -9.45 -0.12
CA ALA A 104 4.58 -10.73 0.39
C ALA A 104 4.32 -10.70 1.91
N ALA A 105 5.18 -10.02 2.67
CA ALA A 105 5.00 -9.85 4.11
C ALA A 105 3.77 -8.98 4.43
N LEU A 106 3.54 -7.91 3.67
CA LEU A 106 2.38 -7.03 3.87
C LEU A 106 1.06 -7.72 3.54
N GLN A 107 1.05 -8.62 2.56
CA GLN A 107 -0.14 -9.43 2.26
C GLN A 107 -0.58 -10.29 3.43
N GLN A 108 0.35 -10.79 4.23
CA GLN A 108 0.05 -11.59 5.43
C GLN A 108 -0.63 -10.78 6.55
N LEU A 109 -0.55 -9.44 6.48
CA LEU A 109 -1.25 -8.55 7.42
C LEU A 109 -2.71 -8.31 7.05
N LEU A 110 -3.15 -8.78 5.89
CA LEU A 110 -4.54 -8.69 5.48
C LEU A 110 -5.41 -9.69 6.27
N PRO A 111 -6.64 -9.31 6.64
CA PRO A 111 -7.53 -10.23 7.36
C PRO A 111 -7.98 -11.41 6.49
N GLY A 112 -7.81 -12.62 6.99
CA GLY A 112 -8.46 -13.86 6.55
C GLY A 112 -8.45 -14.11 5.04
N GLU A 113 -9.64 -14.30 4.48
CA GLU A 113 -9.88 -14.66 3.07
C GLU A 113 -9.31 -13.69 2.03
N ARG A 114 -8.90 -12.51 2.46
CA ARG A 114 -8.33 -11.47 1.59
C ARG A 114 -6.81 -11.54 1.45
N GLN A 115 -6.21 -12.58 2.01
CA GLN A 115 -4.78 -12.86 1.85
C GLN A 115 -4.47 -13.56 0.50
N ASP A 116 -5.46 -13.78 -0.34
CA ASP A 116 -5.23 -14.37 -1.65
C ASP A 116 -4.48 -13.39 -2.57
N ALA A 117 -3.19 -13.65 -2.70
CA ALA A 117 -2.30 -12.86 -3.52
C ALA A 117 -2.71 -12.83 -4.99
N ALA A 118 -3.32 -13.91 -5.50
CA ALA A 118 -3.77 -14.00 -6.88
C ALA A 118 -4.93 -13.03 -7.16
N ALA A 119 -5.86 -12.89 -6.22
CA ALA A 119 -6.98 -11.95 -6.35
C ALA A 119 -6.54 -10.49 -6.36
N LEU A 120 -5.43 -10.15 -5.67
CA LEU A 120 -4.91 -8.78 -5.57
C LEU A 120 -3.88 -8.46 -6.67
N ALA A 121 -3.13 -9.45 -7.14
CA ALA A 121 -2.10 -9.28 -8.17
C ALA A 121 -2.66 -8.97 -9.57
N MET A 122 -3.95 -9.13 -9.78
CA MET A 122 -4.63 -8.97 -11.07
C MET A 122 -5.10 -7.53 -11.36
N GLY A 123 -4.54 -6.54 -10.68
CA GLY A 123 -4.87 -5.12 -10.91
C GLY A 123 -6.24 -4.70 -10.37
N GLN A 124 -6.83 -5.53 -9.53
CA GLN A 124 -8.07 -5.23 -8.84
C GLN A 124 -7.81 -4.33 -7.65
N THR A 125 -8.57 -3.24 -7.53
CA THR A 125 -8.54 -2.42 -6.32
C THR A 125 -9.35 -3.09 -5.20
N TYR A 126 -9.04 -2.77 -3.93
CA TYR A 126 -9.85 -3.26 -2.81
C TYR A 126 -11.31 -2.82 -2.88
N GLU A 127 -11.57 -1.65 -3.45
CA GLU A 127 -12.93 -1.15 -3.66
C GLU A 127 -13.70 -2.02 -4.68
N GLN A 128 -13.03 -2.41 -5.75
CA GLN A 128 -13.59 -3.36 -6.74
C GLN A 128 -13.83 -4.74 -6.12
N LEU A 129 -12.91 -5.21 -5.27
CA LEU A 129 -13.06 -6.48 -4.56
C LEU A 129 -14.26 -6.45 -3.58
N ASP A 130 -14.45 -5.33 -2.85
CA ASP A 130 -15.57 -5.15 -1.94
C ASP A 130 -16.91 -5.07 -2.66
N ASN A 131 -16.93 -4.48 -3.86
CA ASN A 131 -18.11 -4.38 -4.71
C ASN A 131 -18.37 -5.65 -5.52
N GLY A 132 -17.49 -6.66 -5.44
CA GLY A 132 -17.57 -7.87 -6.24
C GLY A 132 -17.28 -7.64 -7.73
N GLU A 133 -16.61 -6.54 -8.06
CA GLU A 133 -16.23 -6.21 -9.42
C GLU A 133 -14.92 -6.90 -9.79
N THR A 134 -14.87 -7.56 -10.96
CA THR A 134 -13.65 -8.13 -11.52
C THR A 134 -12.77 -7.02 -12.10
N GLY A 135 -11.51 -6.95 -11.70
CA GLY A 135 -10.55 -6.03 -12.31
C GLY A 135 -10.26 -6.38 -13.77
N ARG A 136 -9.80 -5.41 -14.52
CA ARG A 136 -9.49 -5.51 -15.96
C ARG A 136 -8.60 -6.70 -16.35
N LEU A 137 -7.78 -7.20 -15.45
CA LEU A 137 -6.91 -8.36 -15.63
C LEU A 137 -7.58 -9.66 -15.16
N GLY A 138 -8.62 -9.59 -14.31
CA GLY A 138 -9.39 -10.76 -13.87
C GLY A 138 -10.12 -11.44 -15.01
N GLU A 139 -10.62 -10.69 -16.00
CA GLU A 139 -11.24 -11.22 -17.19
C GLU A 139 -10.25 -12.04 -18.04
N ARG A 140 -9.01 -11.56 -18.20
CA ARG A 140 -7.95 -12.31 -18.91
C ARG A 140 -7.51 -13.57 -18.16
N GLY A 141 -7.43 -13.51 -16.83
CA GLY A 141 -7.08 -14.68 -16.01
C GLY A 141 -8.17 -15.77 -16.05
N ALA A 142 -9.44 -15.38 -16.17
CA ALA A 142 -10.54 -16.32 -16.34
C ALA A 142 -10.50 -17.03 -17.72
N GLU A 143 -10.19 -16.30 -18.78
CA GLU A 143 -10.02 -16.87 -20.13
C GLU A 143 -8.83 -17.85 -20.19
N ASP A 144 -7.71 -17.52 -19.57
CA ASP A 144 -6.53 -18.39 -19.51
C ASP A 144 -6.78 -19.64 -18.65
N ALA A 145 -7.56 -19.55 -17.58
CA ALA A 145 -7.92 -20.68 -16.74
C ALA A 145 -8.89 -21.64 -17.46
N GLU A 146 -9.82 -21.11 -18.27
CA GLU A 146 -10.75 -21.93 -19.06
C GLU A 146 -10.05 -22.64 -20.22
N SER A 147 -9.02 -22.01 -20.80
CA SER A 147 -8.20 -22.61 -21.86
C SER A 147 -7.25 -23.70 -21.35
N ALA A 148 -6.90 -23.68 -20.08
CA ALA A 148 -6.02 -24.64 -19.41
C ALA A 148 -6.76 -25.87 -18.84
N ALA A 149 -8.10 -25.88 -18.85
CA ALA A 149 -8.86 -27.01 -18.38
C ALA A 149 -8.68 -28.22 -19.34
N PRO A 150 -8.34 -29.43 -18.85
CA PRO A 150 -8.18 -30.59 -19.69
C PRO A 150 -9.53 -30.96 -20.37
N LYS A 151 -9.54 -31.02 -21.71
CA LYS A 151 -10.70 -31.45 -22.44
C LYS A 151 -11.03 -32.88 -22.01
N PRO A 152 -12.30 -33.21 -21.73
CA PRO A 152 -12.69 -34.59 -21.44
C PRO A 152 -12.37 -35.47 -22.64
N SER A 153 -11.60 -36.51 -22.39
CA SER A 153 -11.30 -37.53 -23.38
C SER A 153 -12.59 -38.25 -23.80
N SER A 154 -12.90 -38.18 -25.07
CA SER A 154 -13.98 -38.94 -25.72
C SER A 154 -13.69 -40.42 -25.68
#